data_05a6f4206b271779f05416afbac3bb37
#
_entry.id   05a6f4206b271779f05416afbac3bb37
#
_cell.length_a   1.000
_cell.length_b   1.000
_cell.length_c   1.000
_cell.angle_alpha   90.00
_cell.angle_beta   90.00
_cell.angle_gamma   90.00
#
_symmetry.space_group_name_H-M   'P 1'
#
loop_
_entity.id
_entity.type
_entity.pdbx_description
1 polymer ?
#
loop_
_entity_poly.entity_id
_entity_poly.type
_entity_poly.pdbx_seq_one_letter_code
_entity_poly.pdbx_strand_id
1 'polypeptide(L)'
;RQRMIDTLGFVSWDAFIEYLNQKRAKVIYQFEHLIKEKEHDPFVESFSQLEARLNEVLDANAKNLIHEFWNGHALKKLPAKAVQRLKMFWPHLIEAILQSDKPQAALLRLMPLVESVMRRTVYLVMLIESKGALQRLVKMATVSPWICEELTHYPVLLDEFLSMDFELPRRQDLEDSLRQQLLRIELDDVEDLMRVLRLFKKSNVLAVAASDVLAESPLMKVSDALTDIAEVSVSTTLNLAYQMTAKKHGYPLDVEGQRCSIDHLAFA
;
A
#
# COMPACT_ATOMS: atom_id res chain seq x y z
N ARG A 1 15.92 39.76 16.00
CA ARG A 1 17.14 39.04 16.45
C ARG A 1 17.41 39.32 17.93
N GLN A 2 17.52 40.58 18.35
CA GLN A 2 17.83 40.92 19.73
C GLN A 2 16.80 40.35 20.73
N ARG A 3 15.48 40.53 20.50
CA ARG A 3 14.41 39.99 21.35
C ARG A 3 14.47 38.45 21.51
N MET A 4 14.93 37.75 20.48
CA MET A 4 15.03 36.28 20.51
C MET A 4 16.24 35.82 21.34
N ILE A 5 17.36 36.58 21.29
CA ILE A 5 18.56 36.35 22.11
C ILE A 5 18.21 36.56 23.59
N ASP A 6 17.55 37.69 23.90
CA ASP A 6 17.18 38.07 25.27
C ASP A 6 16.18 37.02 25.87
N THR A 7 15.23 36.52 25.06
CA THR A 7 14.25 35.52 25.51
C THR A 7 14.88 34.15 25.73
N LEU A 8 15.91 33.79 24.96
CA LEU A 8 16.58 32.49 25.02
C LEU A 8 17.83 32.51 25.95
N GLY A 9 18.17 33.65 26.54
CA GLY A 9 19.26 33.79 27.51
C GLY A 9 20.66 33.69 26.90
N PHE A 10 20.83 34.04 25.62
CA PHE A 10 22.15 34.07 24.98
C PHE A 10 22.78 35.48 25.02
N VAL A 11 24.10 35.51 25.17
CA VAL A 11 24.89 36.78 25.28
C VAL A 11 25.00 37.50 23.90
N SER A 12 24.97 36.72 22.80
CA SER A 12 25.07 37.27 21.46
C SER A 12 24.40 36.35 20.44
N TRP A 13 24.13 36.89 19.23
CA TRP A 13 23.61 36.12 18.11
C TRP A 13 24.58 35.01 17.67
N ASP A 14 25.87 35.28 17.69
CA ASP A 14 26.89 34.32 17.29
C ASP A 14 26.98 33.16 18.29
N ALA A 15 26.86 33.43 19.59
CA ALA A 15 26.80 32.41 20.62
C ALA A 15 25.54 31.51 20.46
N PHE A 16 24.41 32.08 20.07
CA PHE A 16 23.21 31.32 19.76
C PHE A 16 23.37 30.42 18.51
N ILE A 17 23.97 30.97 17.45
CA ILE A 17 24.24 30.19 16.21
C ILE A 17 25.24 29.07 16.47
N GLU A 18 26.30 29.34 17.25
CA GLU A 18 27.26 28.30 17.63
C GLU A 18 26.62 27.17 18.44
N TYR A 19 25.79 27.53 19.42
CA TYR A 19 25.00 26.54 20.18
C TYR A 19 24.08 25.71 19.27
N LEU A 20 23.38 26.35 18.34
CA LEU A 20 22.53 25.67 17.38
C LEU A 20 23.32 24.69 16.48
N ASN A 21 24.49 25.15 16.01
CA ASN A 21 25.34 24.31 15.16
C ASN A 21 25.91 23.11 15.94
N GLN A 22 26.28 23.30 17.21
CA GLN A 22 26.70 22.17 18.07
C GLN A 22 25.57 21.19 18.30
N LYS A 23 24.33 21.65 18.52
CA LYS A 23 23.17 20.75 18.66
C LYS A 23 22.83 20.02 17.36
N ARG A 24 22.90 20.73 16.22
CA ARG A 24 22.75 20.11 14.88
C ARG A 24 23.81 19.04 14.62
N ALA A 25 25.06 19.34 14.88
CA ALA A 25 26.17 18.39 14.72
C ALA A 25 25.96 17.15 15.60
N LYS A 26 25.49 17.33 16.84
CA LYS A 26 25.20 16.20 17.75
C LYS A 26 24.02 15.35 17.26
N VAL A 27 22.96 15.98 16.75
CA VAL A 27 21.82 15.26 16.16
C VAL A 27 22.23 14.52 14.89
N ILE A 28 22.98 15.17 14.00
CA ILE A 28 23.52 14.53 12.77
C ILE A 28 24.42 13.36 13.15
N TYR A 29 25.34 13.53 14.11
CA TYR A 29 26.21 12.46 14.56
C TYR A 29 25.44 11.28 15.15
N GLN A 30 24.43 11.52 16.00
CA GLN A 30 23.59 10.46 16.55
C GLN A 30 22.77 9.76 15.46
N PHE A 31 22.25 10.53 14.51
CA PHE A 31 21.50 9.99 13.38
C PHE A 31 22.39 9.14 12.45
N GLU A 32 23.60 9.64 12.15
CA GLU A 32 24.58 8.88 11.37
C GLU A 32 25.08 7.64 12.13
N HIS A 33 25.20 7.70 13.46
CA HIS A 33 25.60 6.54 14.26
C HIS A 33 24.50 5.47 14.31
N LEU A 34 23.23 5.88 14.46
CA LEU A 34 22.08 4.98 14.37
C LEU A 34 21.92 4.36 12.99
N ILE A 35 22.26 5.10 11.94
CA ILE A 35 22.27 4.57 10.56
C ILE A 35 23.47 3.63 10.37
N LYS A 36 24.65 3.97 10.88
CA LYS A 36 25.86 3.13 10.78
C LYS A 36 25.77 1.86 11.63
N GLU A 37 25.12 1.89 12.79
CA GLU A 37 24.82 0.67 13.54
C GLU A 37 23.83 -0.25 12.79
N LYS A 38 22.94 0.33 11.96
CA LYS A 38 22.10 -0.44 11.03
C LYS A 38 22.87 -0.90 9.77
N GLU A 39 23.94 -0.21 9.38
CA GLU A 39 24.82 -0.64 8.28
C GLU A 39 25.77 -1.80 8.66
N HIS A 40 25.95 -2.07 9.95
CA HIS A 40 26.60 -3.27 10.47
C HIS A 40 25.57 -4.37 10.81
N ASP A 41 24.52 -4.46 10.01
CA ASP A 41 23.56 -5.54 10.07
C ASP A 41 24.28 -6.83 9.63
N PRO A 42 24.33 -7.89 10.48
CA PRO A 42 24.95 -9.16 10.13
C PRO A 42 24.40 -9.81 8.86
N PHE A 43 23.33 -9.23 8.29
CA PHE A 43 22.77 -9.59 6.99
C PHE A 43 23.72 -9.37 5.80
N VAL A 44 24.69 -8.45 5.85
CA VAL A 44 25.57 -8.19 4.70
C VAL A 44 26.53 -9.35 4.45
N GLU A 45 26.97 -10.05 5.48
CA GLU A 45 27.75 -11.29 5.33
C GLU A 45 26.92 -12.48 4.84
N SER A 46 25.62 -12.46 5.11
CA SER A 46 24.66 -13.48 4.70
C SER A 46 24.20 -13.32 3.24
N PHE A 47 24.40 -12.16 2.60
CA PHE A 47 23.86 -11.88 1.27
C PHE A 47 24.41 -12.82 0.20
N SER A 48 25.70 -13.10 0.19
CA SER A 48 26.32 -14.04 -0.77
C SER A 48 25.82 -15.48 -0.56
N GLN A 49 25.54 -15.87 0.68
CA GLN A 49 24.95 -17.17 0.99
C GLN A 49 23.49 -17.25 0.56
N LEU A 50 22.71 -16.17 0.73
CA LEU A 50 21.33 -16.08 0.27
C LEU A 50 21.24 -16.13 -1.26
N GLU A 51 22.14 -15.44 -1.97
CA GLU A 51 22.23 -15.53 -3.43
C GLU A 51 22.60 -16.94 -3.90
N ALA A 52 23.54 -17.61 -3.25
CA ALA A 52 23.88 -18.99 -3.57
C ALA A 52 22.66 -19.91 -3.41
N ARG A 53 21.95 -19.83 -2.29
CA ARG A 53 20.73 -20.61 -2.04
C ARG A 53 19.62 -20.30 -3.05
N LEU A 54 19.45 -19.01 -3.40
CA LEU A 54 18.48 -18.58 -4.41
C LEU A 54 18.83 -19.20 -5.77
N ASN A 55 20.12 -19.24 -6.12
CA ASN A 55 20.61 -19.85 -7.35
C ASN A 55 20.43 -21.37 -7.41
N GLU A 56 20.34 -22.07 -6.29
CA GLU A 56 20.04 -23.49 -6.25
C GLU A 56 18.55 -23.79 -6.49
N VAL A 57 17.68 -22.88 -6.08
CA VAL A 57 16.21 -23.07 -6.10
C VAL A 57 15.57 -22.57 -7.39
N LEU A 58 16.17 -21.54 -8.03
CA LEU A 58 15.62 -20.88 -9.20
C LEU A 58 16.06 -21.55 -10.51
N ASP A 59 15.14 -21.59 -11.47
CA ASP A 59 15.46 -21.94 -12.85
C ASP A 59 16.17 -20.80 -13.60
N ALA A 60 16.61 -21.10 -14.83
CA ALA A 60 17.30 -20.13 -15.70
C ALA A 60 16.47 -18.90 -16.00
N ASN A 61 15.16 -19.05 -16.14
CA ASN A 61 14.25 -17.93 -16.45
C ASN A 61 14.15 -16.95 -15.29
N ALA A 62 13.96 -17.46 -14.07
CA ALA A 62 13.90 -16.62 -12.86
C ALA A 62 15.25 -15.91 -12.58
N LYS A 63 16.37 -16.57 -12.84
CA LYS A 63 17.71 -15.96 -12.74
C LYS A 63 17.90 -14.83 -13.75
N ASN A 64 17.50 -15.06 -14.99
CA ASN A 64 17.55 -14.04 -16.05
C ASN A 64 16.67 -12.82 -15.67
N LEU A 65 15.50 -13.03 -15.11
CA LEU A 65 14.61 -11.95 -14.66
C LEU A 65 15.29 -11.08 -13.58
N ILE A 66 15.96 -11.68 -12.60
CA ILE A 66 16.74 -10.94 -11.59
C ILE A 66 17.87 -10.15 -12.25
N HIS A 67 18.61 -10.79 -13.17
CA HIS A 67 19.70 -10.14 -13.87
C HIS A 67 19.21 -8.95 -14.73
N GLU A 68 18.11 -9.12 -15.45
CA GLU A 68 17.47 -8.05 -16.23
C GLU A 68 16.97 -6.92 -15.34
N PHE A 69 16.39 -7.23 -14.21
CA PHE A 69 15.96 -6.23 -13.22
C PHE A 69 17.13 -5.35 -12.77
N TRP A 70 18.24 -5.97 -12.30
CA TRP A 70 19.39 -5.22 -11.78
C TRP A 70 20.18 -4.45 -12.86
N ASN A 71 20.17 -4.92 -14.09
CA ASN A 71 20.82 -4.26 -15.23
C ASN A 71 19.86 -3.38 -16.06
N GLY A 72 18.59 -3.40 -15.72
CA GLY A 72 17.52 -2.73 -16.46
C GLY A 72 17.63 -1.20 -16.45
N HIS A 73 17.05 -0.61 -17.49
CA HIS A 73 17.04 0.85 -17.66
C HIS A 73 16.23 1.57 -16.58
N ALA A 74 15.22 0.90 -16.02
CA ALA A 74 14.38 1.43 -14.95
C ALA A 74 15.20 1.72 -13.67
N LEU A 75 16.09 0.80 -13.32
CA LEU A 75 16.98 0.94 -12.16
C LEU A 75 18.02 2.05 -12.35
N LYS A 76 18.58 2.18 -13.57
CA LYS A 76 19.57 3.22 -13.91
C LYS A 76 18.99 4.64 -13.80
N LYS A 77 17.68 4.79 -13.90
CA LYS A 77 16.97 6.07 -13.78
C LYS A 77 16.53 6.39 -12.34
N LEU A 78 16.77 5.48 -11.39
CA LEU A 78 16.41 5.73 -9.99
C LEU A 78 17.38 6.70 -9.32
N PRO A 79 16.89 7.56 -8.41
CA PRO A 79 17.75 8.32 -7.52
C PRO A 79 18.63 7.39 -6.67
N ALA A 80 19.87 7.79 -6.38
CA ALA A 80 20.82 7.00 -5.61
C ALA A 80 20.24 6.50 -4.27
N LYS A 81 19.47 7.34 -3.58
CA LYS A 81 18.78 7.00 -2.33
C LYS A 81 17.74 5.87 -2.50
N ALA A 82 17.04 5.83 -3.64
CA ALA A 82 16.08 4.77 -3.93
C ALA A 82 16.79 3.44 -4.22
N VAL A 83 17.90 3.49 -4.96
CA VAL A 83 18.75 2.30 -5.23
C VAL A 83 19.31 1.75 -3.92
N GLN A 84 19.78 2.60 -3.02
CA GLN A 84 20.28 2.18 -1.71
C GLN A 84 19.20 1.46 -0.90
N ARG A 85 18.00 2.04 -0.82
CA ARG A 85 16.87 1.41 -0.10
C ARG A 85 16.44 0.09 -0.72
N LEU A 86 16.43 0.01 -2.05
CA LEU A 86 16.14 -1.23 -2.75
C LEU A 86 17.21 -2.31 -2.44
N LYS A 87 18.49 -1.94 -2.40
CA LYS A 87 19.57 -2.85 -1.99
C LYS A 87 19.42 -3.33 -0.55
N MET A 88 18.93 -2.48 0.35
CA MET A 88 18.63 -2.88 1.73
C MET A 88 17.41 -3.80 1.82
N PHE A 89 16.39 -3.55 1.01
CA PHE A 89 15.17 -4.35 0.96
C PHE A 89 15.39 -5.75 0.38
N TRP A 90 16.26 -5.87 -0.61
CA TRP A 90 16.47 -7.08 -1.41
C TRP A 90 16.79 -8.33 -0.57
N PRO A 91 17.75 -8.30 0.40
CA PRO A 91 18.03 -9.46 1.23
C PRO A 91 16.81 -9.94 2.04
N HIS A 92 16.04 -9.02 2.58
CA HIS A 92 14.82 -9.36 3.34
C HIS A 92 13.77 -10.02 2.46
N LEU A 93 13.58 -9.52 1.23
CA LEU A 93 12.69 -10.12 0.24
C LEU A 93 13.14 -11.55 -0.12
N ILE A 94 14.42 -11.72 -0.43
CA ILE A 94 14.99 -13.03 -0.82
C ILE A 94 14.86 -14.03 0.34
N GLU A 95 15.18 -13.63 1.57
CA GLU A 95 15.01 -14.47 2.74
C GLU A 95 13.56 -14.94 2.90
N ALA A 96 12.60 -14.03 2.81
CA ALA A 96 11.19 -14.35 2.90
C ALA A 96 10.72 -15.29 1.76
N ILE A 97 11.22 -15.08 0.54
CA ILE A 97 10.94 -15.95 -0.62
C ILE A 97 11.49 -17.35 -0.39
N LEU A 98 12.74 -17.48 0.08
CA LEU A 98 13.36 -18.78 0.34
C LEU A 98 12.68 -19.57 1.47
N GLN A 99 12.00 -18.88 2.39
CA GLN A 99 11.21 -19.50 3.46
C GLN A 99 9.81 -19.93 3.00
N SER A 100 9.39 -19.56 1.78
CA SER A 100 8.07 -19.91 1.26
C SER A 100 8.03 -21.29 0.61
N ASP A 101 6.81 -21.87 0.51
CA ASP A 101 6.61 -23.19 -0.09
C ASP A 101 6.90 -23.23 -1.61
N LYS A 102 6.83 -22.08 -2.30
CA LYS A 102 7.00 -21.96 -3.76
C LYS A 102 7.87 -20.75 -4.11
N PRO A 103 9.18 -20.78 -3.81
CA PRO A 103 10.08 -19.63 -3.95
C PRO A 103 10.10 -19.04 -5.37
N GLN A 104 10.14 -19.88 -6.39
CA GLN A 104 10.17 -19.43 -7.77
C GLN A 104 8.88 -18.71 -8.17
N ALA A 105 7.71 -19.26 -7.81
CA ALA A 105 6.43 -18.64 -8.11
C ALA A 105 6.27 -17.30 -7.38
N ALA A 106 6.69 -17.23 -6.11
CA ALA A 106 6.69 -16.01 -5.33
C ALA A 106 7.58 -14.94 -5.97
N LEU A 107 8.81 -15.28 -6.37
CA LEU A 107 9.72 -14.37 -7.02
C LEU A 107 9.12 -13.80 -8.32
N LEU A 108 8.68 -14.66 -9.23
CA LEU A 108 8.16 -14.25 -10.54
C LEU A 108 6.97 -13.31 -10.40
N ARG A 109 6.11 -13.53 -9.39
CA ARG A 109 4.91 -12.71 -9.16
C ARG A 109 5.20 -11.42 -8.41
N LEU A 110 6.22 -11.39 -7.56
CA LEU A 110 6.59 -10.20 -6.77
C LEU A 110 7.49 -9.23 -7.55
N MET A 111 8.24 -9.68 -8.55
CA MET A 111 9.12 -8.80 -9.32
C MET A 111 8.40 -7.61 -9.97
N PRO A 112 7.24 -7.76 -10.64
CA PRO A 112 6.50 -6.62 -11.17
C PRO A 112 6.03 -5.65 -10.08
N LEU A 113 5.64 -6.16 -8.91
CA LEU A 113 5.27 -5.34 -7.76
C LEU A 113 6.47 -4.52 -7.26
N VAL A 114 7.62 -5.13 -7.10
CA VAL A 114 8.87 -4.44 -6.69
C VAL A 114 9.21 -3.33 -7.69
N GLU A 115 9.10 -3.58 -8.99
CA GLU A 115 9.31 -2.56 -10.03
C GLU A 115 8.32 -1.40 -9.90
N SER A 116 7.04 -1.67 -9.61
CA SER A 116 6.01 -0.65 -9.48
C SER A 116 6.24 0.28 -8.29
N VAL A 117 6.83 -0.24 -7.19
CA VAL A 117 7.02 0.50 -5.93
C VAL A 117 8.44 1.01 -5.71
N MET A 118 9.44 0.58 -6.48
CA MET A 118 10.85 0.92 -6.25
C MET A 118 11.13 2.43 -6.25
N ARG A 119 10.31 3.24 -6.91
CA ARG A 119 10.36 4.71 -6.88
C ARG A 119 9.74 5.29 -5.61
N ARG A 120 8.78 4.59 -5.02
CA ARG A 120 8.07 4.98 -3.80
C ARG A 120 8.72 4.29 -2.60
N THR A 121 9.90 4.76 -2.25
CA THR A 121 10.78 4.11 -1.24
C THR A 121 10.15 3.94 0.14
N VAL A 122 9.03 4.60 0.42
CA VAL A 122 8.27 4.43 1.67
C VAL A 122 7.77 2.99 1.80
N TYR A 123 7.24 2.39 0.71
CA TYR A 123 6.77 1.00 0.74
C TYR A 123 7.90 0.00 1.03
N LEU A 124 9.09 0.23 0.46
CA LEU A 124 10.25 -0.62 0.73
C LEU A 124 10.65 -0.56 2.21
N VAL A 125 10.65 0.64 2.80
CA VAL A 125 10.96 0.82 4.23
C VAL A 125 9.92 0.14 5.12
N MET A 126 8.63 0.34 4.84
CA MET A 126 7.55 -0.28 5.61
C MET A 126 7.63 -1.82 5.57
N LEU A 127 7.94 -2.40 4.42
CA LEU A 127 8.14 -3.84 4.26
C LEU A 127 9.39 -4.36 4.98
N ILE A 128 10.47 -3.57 5.06
CA ILE A 128 11.66 -3.93 5.85
C ILE A 128 11.34 -3.92 7.35
N GLU A 129 10.64 -2.88 7.81
CA GLU A 129 10.33 -2.69 9.23
C GLU A 129 9.30 -3.70 9.74
N SER A 130 8.41 -4.16 8.88
CA SER A 130 7.36 -5.13 9.20
C SER A 130 7.66 -6.51 8.59
N LYS A 131 8.51 -7.31 9.25
CA LYS A 131 8.83 -8.69 8.82
C LYS A 131 7.57 -9.55 8.63
N GLY A 132 6.57 -9.41 9.49
CA GLY A 132 5.30 -10.12 9.37
C GLY A 132 4.50 -9.72 8.12
N ALA A 133 4.50 -8.44 7.72
CA ALA A 133 3.83 -8.00 6.50
C ALA A 133 4.52 -8.54 5.23
N LEU A 134 5.86 -8.54 5.20
CA LEU A 134 6.61 -9.10 4.09
C LEU A 134 6.37 -10.61 3.94
N GLN A 135 6.37 -11.36 5.03
CA GLN A 135 6.07 -12.79 5.01
C GLN A 135 4.64 -13.07 4.52
N ARG A 136 3.65 -12.29 4.98
CA ARG A 136 2.27 -12.40 4.48
C ARG A 136 2.18 -12.09 2.98
N LEU A 137 2.86 -11.05 2.52
CA LEU A 137 2.90 -10.68 1.10
C LEU A 137 3.48 -11.83 0.26
N VAL A 138 4.58 -12.43 0.70
CA VAL A 138 5.20 -13.59 0.03
C VAL A 138 4.25 -14.79 0.06
N LYS A 139 3.61 -15.10 1.20
CA LYS A 139 2.64 -16.18 1.29
C LYS A 139 1.49 -15.98 0.29
N MET A 140 0.95 -14.77 0.20
CA MET A 140 -0.11 -14.47 -0.78
C MET A 140 0.38 -14.60 -2.22
N ALA A 141 1.61 -14.18 -2.50
CA ALA A 141 2.21 -14.35 -3.81
C ALA A 141 2.37 -15.83 -4.20
N THR A 142 2.58 -16.74 -3.25
CA THR A 142 2.64 -18.18 -3.56
C THR A 142 1.30 -18.78 -3.93
N VAL A 143 0.21 -18.22 -3.41
CA VAL A 143 -1.16 -18.76 -3.56
C VAL A 143 -1.88 -18.09 -4.72
N SER A 144 -1.88 -16.75 -4.77
CA SER A 144 -2.72 -16.00 -5.70
C SER A 144 -1.91 -15.06 -6.61
N PRO A 145 -1.82 -15.33 -7.92
CA PRO A 145 -1.25 -14.38 -8.88
C PRO A 145 -2.04 -13.07 -8.92
N TRP A 146 -3.36 -13.15 -8.83
CA TRP A 146 -4.27 -12.01 -8.89
C TRP A 146 -3.96 -10.95 -7.82
N ILE A 147 -3.63 -11.36 -6.59
CA ILE A 147 -3.27 -10.41 -5.51
C ILE A 147 -2.04 -9.60 -5.89
N CYS A 148 -1.01 -10.24 -6.45
CA CYS A 148 0.19 -9.55 -6.90
C CYS A 148 -0.10 -8.60 -8.07
N GLU A 149 -0.95 -8.99 -9.00
CA GLU A 149 -1.38 -8.18 -10.12
C GLU A 149 -2.14 -6.93 -9.64
N GLU A 150 -3.10 -7.09 -8.72
CA GLU A 150 -3.84 -5.97 -8.15
C GLU A 150 -2.91 -4.99 -7.41
N LEU A 151 -2.01 -5.48 -6.57
CA LEU A 151 -1.04 -4.64 -5.86
C LEU A 151 -0.06 -3.94 -6.84
N THR A 152 0.30 -4.60 -7.93
CA THR A 152 1.17 -4.03 -8.97
C THR A 152 0.49 -2.89 -9.71
N HIS A 153 -0.78 -3.07 -10.08
CA HIS A 153 -1.57 -2.04 -10.78
C HIS A 153 -1.99 -0.89 -9.86
N TYR A 154 -2.26 -1.20 -8.59
CA TYR A 154 -2.71 -0.24 -7.58
C TYR A 154 -1.82 -0.27 -6.33
N PRO A 155 -0.58 0.25 -6.40
CA PRO A 155 0.36 0.21 -5.27
C PRO A 155 -0.16 0.90 -4.01
N VAL A 156 -1.13 1.80 -4.13
CA VAL A 156 -1.79 2.46 -2.98
C VAL A 156 -2.48 1.44 -2.06
N LEU A 157 -2.89 0.28 -2.57
CA LEU A 157 -3.48 -0.80 -1.78
C LEU A 157 -2.49 -1.43 -0.79
N LEU A 158 -1.17 -1.23 -0.98
CA LEU A 158 -0.16 -1.66 -0.01
C LEU A 158 -0.31 -0.94 1.34
N ASP A 159 -0.76 0.31 1.36
CA ASP A 159 -0.97 1.06 2.62
C ASP A 159 -2.01 0.35 3.49
N GLU A 160 -3.12 -0.05 2.87
CA GLU A 160 -4.17 -0.79 3.56
C GLU A 160 -3.72 -2.21 3.90
N PHE A 161 -3.10 -2.91 2.94
CA PHE A 161 -2.58 -4.25 3.16
C PHE A 161 -1.61 -4.34 4.35
N LEU A 162 -0.75 -3.34 4.54
CA LEU A 162 0.21 -3.29 5.64
C LEU A 162 -0.45 -3.05 7.00
N SER A 163 -1.62 -2.41 7.03
CA SER A 163 -2.39 -2.08 8.23
C SER A 163 -3.56 -3.04 8.52
N MET A 164 -3.85 -3.99 7.62
CA MET A 164 -4.99 -4.90 7.75
C MET A 164 -4.83 -5.91 8.90
N ASP A 165 -5.91 -6.09 9.65
CA ASP A 165 -6.06 -7.18 10.63
C ASP A 165 -6.55 -8.51 9.99
N PHE A 166 -6.77 -8.52 8.68
CA PHE A 166 -7.24 -9.67 7.88
C PHE A 166 -8.55 -10.30 8.36
N GLU A 167 -9.37 -9.54 9.06
CA GLU A 167 -10.76 -9.90 9.36
C GLU A 167 -11.67 -9.59 8.16
N LEU A 168 -12.71 -10.39 8.00
CA LEU A 168 -13.73 -10.11 6.99
C LEU A 168 -14.50 -8.83 7.37
N PRO A 169 -14.65 -7.87 6.45
CA PRO A 169 -15.36 -6.64 6.72
C PRO A 169 -16.85 -6.92 6.99
N ARG A 170 -17.45 -6.21 7.94
CA ARG A 170 -18.89 -6.28 8.18
C ARG A 170 -19.59 -5.24 7.30
N ARG A 171 -20.80 -5.53 6.89
CA ARG A 171 -21.61 -4.62 6.05
C ARG A 171 -21.68 -3.21 6.60
N GLN A 172 -21.94 -3.06 7.90
CA GLN A 172 -22.06 -1.73 8.52
C GLN A 172 -20.74 -0.96 8.48
N ASP A 173 -19.61 -1.62 8.70
CA ASP A 173 -18.29 -1.00 8.63
C ASP A 173 -17.97 -0.54 7.19
N LEU A 174 -18.40 -1.32 6.19
CA LEU A 174 -18.31 -0.96 4.77
C LEU A 174 -19.13 0.29 4.43
N GLU A 175 -20.39 0.33 4.86
CA GLU A 175 -21.29 1.47 4.64
C GLU A 175 -20.76 2.74 5.30
N ASP A 176 -20.32 2.65 6.55
CA ASP A 176 -19.79 3.80 7.30
C ASP A 176 -18.48 4.31 6.72
N SER A 177 -17.56 3.39 6.36
CA SER A 177 -16.27 3.73 5.74
C SER A 177 -16.48 4.44 4.41
N LEU A 178 -17.31 3.88 3.53
CA LEU A 178 -17.58 4.49 2.22
C LEU A 178 -18.25 5.85 2.37
N ARG A 179 -19.23 5.97 3.26
CA ARG A 179 -19.88 7.24 3.58
C ARG A 179 -18.87 8.29 4.02
N GLN A 180 -17.97 7.97 4.95
CA GLN A 180 -16.95 8.90 5.44
C GLN A 180 -15.99 9.35 4.33
N GLN A 181 -15.61 8.46 3.44
CA GLN A 181 -14.73 8.79 2.31
C GLN A 181 -15.42 9.76 1.32
N LEU A 182 -16.72 9.59 1.11
CA LEU A 182 -17.49 10.42 0.18
C LEU A 182 -17.92 11.78 0.76
N LEU A 183 -18.01 11.93 2.09
CA LEU A 183 -18.44 13.18 2.75
C LEU A 183 -17.62 14.42 2.37
N ARG A 184 -16.39 14.25 1.92
CA ARG A 184 -15.47 15.34 1.59
C ARG A 184 -15.44 15.68 0.11
N ILE A 185 -16.21 14.96 -0.71
CA ILE A 185 -16.22 15.11 -2.17
C ILE A 185 -17.52 15.78 -2.59
N GLU A 186 -17.41 16.80 -3.40
CA GLU A 186 -18.60 17.46 -3.95
C GLU A 186 -19.26 16.57 -5.00
N LEU A 187 -20.58 16.63 -5.09
CA LEU A 187 -21.35 15.80 -6.02
C LEU A 187 -21.00 16.04 -7.49
N ASP A 188 -20.42 17.21 -7.80
CA ASP A 188 -20.00 17.59 -9.15
C ASP A 188 -18.62 17.04 -9.53
N ASP A 189 -17.84 16.60 -8.55
CA ASP A 189 -16.53 15.98 -8.77
C ASP A 189 -16.66 14.48 -9.06
N VAL A 190 -17.18 14.20 -10.26
CA VAL A 190 -17.43 12.82 -10.72
C VAL A 190 -16.16 11.97 -10.74
N GLU A 191 -15.02 12.57 -11.07
CA GLU A 191 -13.75 11.85 -11.17
C GLU A 191 -13.31 11.35 -9.79
N ASP A 192 -13.34 12.20 -8.78
CA ASP A 192 -12.99 11.82 -7.42
C ASP A 192 -14.00 10.83 -6.81
N LEU A 193 -15.29 11.00 -7.05
CA LEU A 193 -16.31 10.03 -6.65
C LEU A 193 -16.04 8.65 -7.24
N MET A 194 -15.78 8.58 -8.55
CA MET A 194 -15.45 7.30 -9.23
C MET A 194 -14.14 6.71 -8.75
N ARG A 195 -13.15 7.53 -8.41
CA ARG A 195 -11.86 7.09 -7.88
C ARG A 195 -12.05 6.44 -6.51
N VAL A 196 -12.79 7.10 -5.61
CA VAL A 196 -13.08 6.57 -4.26
C VAL A 196 -13.86 5.27 -4.34
N LEU A 197 -14.92 5.19 -5.13
CA LEU A 197 -15.71 3.97 -5.30
C LEU A 197 -14.87 2.80 -5.81
N ARG A 198 -13.98 3.05 -6.79
CA ARG A 198 -13.09 2.01 -7.31
C ARG A 198 -12.07 1.54 -6.28
N LEU A 199 -11.43 2.46 -5.55
CA LEU A 199 -10.46 2.11 -4.52
C LEU A 199 -11.13 1.39 -3.36
N PHE A 200 -12.29 1.87 -2.89
CA PHE A 200 -13.08 1.21 -1.85
C PHE A 200 -13.38 -0.25 -2.20
N LYS A 201 -13.92 -0.50 -3.41
CA LYS A 201 -14.18 -1.86 -3.87
C LYS A 201 -12.90 -2.69 -3.89
N LYS A 202 -11.81 -2.17 -4.47
CA LYS A 202 -10.57 -2.93 -4.64
C LYS A 202 -9.91 -3.25 -3.31
N SER A 203 -9.86 -2.32 -2.38
CA SER A 203 -9.25 -2.55 -1.07
C SER A 203 -10.03 -3.59 -0.26
N ASN A 204 -11.35 -3.50 -0.24
CA ASN A 204 -12.17 -4.46 0.49
C ASN A 204 -12.16 -5.87 -0.15
N VAL A 205 -12.17 -5.97 -1.49
CA VAL A 205 -12.01 -7.27 -2.17
C VAL A 205 -10.62 -7.86 -1.90
N LEU A 206 -9.57 -7.02 -1.87
CA LEU A 206 -8.22 -7.47 -1.50
C LEU A 206 -8.17 -7.96 -0.04
N ALA A 207 -8.85 -7.26 0.89
CA ALA A 207 -8.95 -7.68 2.29
C ALA A 207 -9.62 -9.05 2.43
N VAL A 208 -10.73 -9.27 1.72
CA VAL A 208 -11.43 -10.57 1.69
C VAL A 208 -10.52 -11.66 1.11
N ALA A 209 -9.85 -11.39 -0.01
CA ALA A 209 -8.91 -12.35 -0.62
C ALA A 209 -7.72 -12.66 0.30
N ALA A 210 -7.20 -11.67 1.01
CA ALA A 210 -6.13 -11.86 1.99
C ALA A 210 -6.60 -12.67 3.20
N SER A 211 -7.82 -12.42 3.70
CA SER A 211 -8.45 -13.19 4.77
C SER A 211 -8.66 -14.66 4.38
N ASP A 212 -9.13 -14.91 3.16
CA ASP A 212 -9.31 -16.27 2.64
C ASP A 212 -7.98 -17.05 2.60
N VAL A 213 -6.91 -16.40 2.11
CA VAL A 213 -5.57 -17.04 1.99
C VAL A 213 -4.85 -17.19 3.32
N LEU A 214 -4.99 -16.23 4.24
CA LEU A 214 -4.19 -16.17 5.47
C LEU A 214 -4.91 -16.69 6.71
N ALA A 215 -6.22 -16.48 6.80
CA ALA A 215 -7.05 -16.83 7.96
C ALA A 215 -7.92 -18.08 7.72
N GLU A 216 -7.88 -18.65 6.52
CA GLU A 216 -8.68 -19.84 6.16
C GLU A 216 -10.18 -19.65 6.47
N SER A 217 -10.70 -18.50 6.09
CA SER A 217 -12.09 -18.14 6.35
C SER A 217 -13.06 -19.11 5.66
N PRO A 218 -14.18 -19.49 6.30
CA PRO A 218 -15.17 -20.35 5.67
C PRO A 218 -15.70 -19.75 4.36
N LEU A 219 -15.77 -20.57 3.29
CA LEU A 219 -16.18 -20.14 1.94
C LEU A 219 -17.48 -19.32 1.91
N MET A 220 -18.47 -19.72 2.71
CA MET A 220 -19.75 -19.00 2.78
C MET A 220 -19.57 -17.59 3.33
N LYS A 221 -18.73 -17.38 4.35
CA LYS A 221 -18.44 -16.05 4.90
C LYS A 221 -17.69 -15.18 3.91
N VAL A 222 -16.77 -15.77 3.13
CA VAL A 222 -16.06 -15.07 2.04
C VAL A 222 -17.06 -14.60 0.99
N SER A 223 -18.00 -15.49 0.59
CA SER A 223 -19.07 -15.16 -0.37
C SER A 223 -19.99 -14.06 0.15
N ASP A 224 -20.41 -14.15 1.41
CA ASP A 224 -21.27 -13.13 2.04
C ASP A 224 -20.55 -11.76 2.07
N ALA A 225 -19.28 -11.71 2.47
CA ALA A 225 -18.50 -10.48 2.49
C ALA A 225 -18.32 -9.86 1.08
N LEU A 226 -18.11 -10.70 0.04
CA LEU A 226 -18.05 -10.20 -1.34
C LEU A 226 -19.41 -9.66 -1.81
N THR A 227 -20.51 -10.29 -1.39
CA THR A 227 -21.87 -9.82 -1.67
C THR A 227 -22.13 -8.47 -0.99
N ASP A 228 -21.77 -8.33 0.28
CA ASP A 228 -21.90 -7.06 1.02
C ASP A 228 -21.11 -5.93 0.35
N ILE A 229 -19.87 -6.20 -0.09
CA ILE A 229 -19.06 -5.21 -0.83
C ILE A 229 -19.75 -4.81 -2.14
N ALA A 230 -20.31 -5.77 -2.86
CA ALA A 230 -21.02 -5.50 -4.11
C ALA A 230 -22.28 -4.66 -3.86
N GLU A 231 -23.12 -5.05 -2.90
CA GLU A 231 -24.34 -4.35 -2.56
C GLU A 231 -24.08 -2.92 -2.10
N VAL A 232 -23.12 -2.70 -1.18
CA VAL A 232 -22.75 -1.36 -0.70
C VAL A 232 -22.21 -0.50 -1.84
N SER A 233 -21.39 -1.07 -2.71
CA SER A 233 -20.82 -0.35 -3.85
C SER A 233 -21.90 0.05 -4.87
N VAL A 234 -22.80 -0.87 -5.21
CA VAL A 234 -23.86 -0.64 -6.20
C VAL A 234 -24.90 0.33 -5.65
N SER A 235 -25.39 0.12 -4.43
CA SER A 235 -26.40 1.01 -3.81
C SER A 235 -25.88 2.44 -3.66
N THR A 236 -24.62 2.61 -3.23
CA THR A 236 -24.01 3.94 -3.12
C THR A 236 -23.85 4.59 -4.50
N THR A 237 -23.38 3.84 -5.50
CA THR A 237 -23.23 4.36 -6.88
C THR A 237 -24.57 4.77 -7.46
N LEU A 238 -25.59 3.96 -7.25
CA LEU A 238 -26.95 4.25 -7.70
C LEU A 238 -27.51 5.54 -7.04
N ASN A 239 -27.32 5.69 -5.73
CA ASN A 239 -27.72 6.89 -5.00
C ASN A 239 -27.01 8.15 -5.51
N LEU A 240 -25.71 8.10 -5.75
CA LEU A 240 -24.95 9.20 -6.31
C LEU A 240 -25.43 9.56 -7.72
N ALA A 241 -25.60 8.56 -8.58
CA ALA A 241 -26.10 8.78 -9.95
C ALA A 241 -27.51 9.39 -9.96
N TYR A 242 -28.38 8.91 -9.06
CA TYR A 242 -29.74 9.49 -8.89
C TYR A 242 -29.66 10.96 -8.47
N GLN A 243 -28.86 11.29 -7.44
CA GLN A 243 -28.71 12.65 -6.96
C GLN A 243 -28.16 13.60 -8.05
N MET A 244 -27.13 13.14 -8.78
CA MET A 244 -26.53 13.90 -9.89
C MET A 244 -27.56 14.16 -11.00
N THR A 245 -28.33 13.14 -11.37
CA THR A 245 -29.38 13.24 -12.41
C THR A 245 -30.47 14.14 -11.95
N ALA A 246 -30.94 13.98 -10.71
CA ALA A 246 -32.01 14.84 -10.14
C ALA A 246 -31.56 16.31 -10.01
N LYS A 247 -30.29 16.57 -9.66
CA LYS A 247 -29.71 17.92 -9.62
C LYS A 247 -29.75 18.59 -11.01
N LYS A 248 -29.52 17.83 -12.06
CA LYS A 248 -29.42 18.33 -13.45
C LYS A 248 -30.77 18.43 -14.13
N HIS A 249 -31.68 17.49 -13.89
CA HIS A 249 -32.92 17.32 -14.66
C HIS A 249 -34.20 17.43 -13.82
N GLY A 250 -34.07 17.57 -12.50
CA GLY A 250 -35.19 17.49 -11.57
C GLY A 250 -35.48 16.05 -11.13
N TYR A 251 -36.31 15.91 -10.11
CA TYR A 251 -36.71 14.60 -9.61
C TYR A 251 -37.73 13.96 -10.54
N PRO A 252 -37.64 12.64 -10.79
CA PRO A 252 -38.70 11.93 -11.52
C PRO A 252 -39.99 11.96 -10.70
N LEU A 253 -41.10 12.14 -11.38
CA LEU A 253 -42.43 12.14 -10.78
C LEU A 253 -43.22 10.93 -11.28
N ASP A 254 -44.02 10.37 -10.39
CA ASP A 254 -45.02 9.35 -10.75
C ASP A 254 -46.25 9.97 -11.46
N VAL A 255 -47.21 9.12 -11.78
CA VAL A 255 -48.45 9.54 -12.45
C VAL A 255 -49.31 10.49 -11.60
N GLU A 256 -49.10 10.52 -10.29
CA GLU A 256 -49.78 11.38 -9.32
C GLU A 256 -49.00 12.70 -9.05
N GLY A 257 -47.83 12.87 -9.67
CA GLY A 257 -46.95 14.02 -9.49
C GLY A 257 -46.10 13.97 -8.20
N GLN A 258 -45.98 12.82 -7.55
CA GLN A 258 -45.14 12.63 -6.40
C GLN A 258 -43.72 12.24 -6.83
N ARG A 259 -42.69 12.59 -6.01
CA ARG A 259 -41.31 12.23 -6.29
C ARG A 259 -41.14 10.72 -6.18
N CYS A 260 -40.65 10.10 -7.24
CA CYS A 260 -40.28 8.71 -7.21
C CYS A 260 -39.02 8.54 -6.34
N SER A 261 -39.01 7.57 -5.43
CA SER A 261 -37.82 7.15 -4.75
C SER A 261 -36.94 6.33 -5.68
N ILE A 262 -35.64 6.20 -5.33
CA ILE A 262 -34.70 5.39 -6.08
C ILE A 262 -35.10 3.91 -6.14
N ASP A 263 -35.75 3.42 -5.08
CA ASP A 263 -36.20 2.03 -4.97
C ASP A 263 -37.24 1.67 -6.03
N HIS A 264 -38.06 2.66 -6.49
CA HIS A 264 -39.01 2.47 -7.56
C HIS A 264 -38.38 2.42 -8.96
N LEU A 265 -37.12 2.92 -9.12
CA LEU A 265 -36.44 3.01 -10.41
C LEU A 265 -35.51 1.85 -10.67
N ALA A 266 -35.07 1.16 -9.62
CA ALA A 266 -33.99 0.19 -9.71
C ALA A 266 -34.38 -1.17 -10.32
N PHE A 267 -35.71 -1.42 -10.50
CA PHE A 267 -36.22 -2.75 -10.89
C PHE A 267 -37.37 -2.68 -11.92
N ALA A 268 -37.45 -1.63 -12.73
CA ALA A 268 -38.37 -1.54 -13.83
C ALA A 268 -37.86 -2.12 -15.13
#